data_615311ee5b8567df4ad215d66edb7285
#
_entry.id   615311ee5b8567df4ad215d66edb7285
#
_cell.length_a   1.000
_cell.length_b   1.000
_cell.length_c   1.000
_cell.angle_alpha   90.00
_cell.angle_beta   90.00
_cell.angle_gamma   90.00
#
_symmetry.space_group_name_H-M   'P 1'
#
loop_
_entity.id
_entity.type
_entity.pdbx_description
1 polymer ?
#
loop_
_entity_poly.entity_id
_entity_poly.type
_entity_poly.pdbx_seq_one_letter_code
_entity_poly.pdbx_strand_id
1 'polypeptide(L)'
;MPEFQTTDEGFERVSLRDYTEKAYLDYSMYVILDRALPNVGDGLKPVQRRIVYAMSELGLKSTSKYKKSARTVGDVLGKFHPHGDSACYEAMVLMAQPFSYRYPLVDGQGNWGSPGDPKSFAAMRYTESRLA
;
A
#
# COMPACT_ATOMS: atom_id res chain seq x y z
N MET A 1 -33.20 8.15 11.06
CA MET A 1 -32.03 8.47 11.94
C MET A 1 -32.28 7.82 13.29
N PRO A 2 -31.31 7.13 13.87
CA PRO A 2 -31.47 6.65 15.23
C PRO A 2 -31.64 7.86 16.17
N GLU A 3 -32.70 7.87 16.96
CA GLU A 3 -32.90 8.87 18.01
C GLU A 3 -31.86 8.62 19.11
N PHE A 4 -30.97 9.55 19.28
CA PHE A 4 -30.03 9.55 20.39
C PHE A 4 -30.78 9.98 21.66
N GLN A 5 -30.99 9.06 22.58
CA GLN A 5 -31.52 9.37 23.89
C GLN A 5 -30.38 9.77 24.84
N THR A 6 -30.20 11.05 25.04
CA THR A 6 -29.34 11.56 26.12
C THR A 6 -30.03 11.33 27.46
N THR A 7 -29.36 10.60 28.35
CA THR A 7 -29.79 10.49 29.75
C THR A 7 -29.17 11.62 30.56
N ASP A 8 -29.86 12.09 31.62
CA ASP A 8 -29.44 13.17 32.52
C ASP A 8 -28.07 12.97 33.21
N GLU A 9 -27.45 11.79 33.01
CA GLU A 9 -26.14 11.42 33.58
C GLU A 9 -24.94 11.67 32.65
N GLY A 10 -25.14 12.31 31.50
CA GLY A 10 -24.06 12.61 30.56
C GLY A 10 -23.56 11.39 29.76
N PHE A 11 -24.29 10.30 29.76
CA PHE A 11 -24.01 9.12 28.98
C PHE A 11 -24.93 9.00 27.77
N GLU A 12 -24.37 8.71 26.62
CA GLU A 12 -25.12 8.40 25.41
C GLU A 12 -25.35 6.89 25.34
N ARG A 13 -26.62 6.47 25.20
CA ARG A 13 -26.98 5.08 24.98
C ARG A 13 -27.26 4.85 23.49
N VAL A 14 -26.41 4.04 22.85
CA VAL A 14 -26.57 3.62 21.46
C VAL A 14 -26.76 2.12 21.43
N SER A 15 -27.66 1.62 20.57
CA SER A 15 -27.81 0.18 20.40
C SER A 15 -26.50 -0.42 19.87
N LEU A 16 -26.17 -1.65 20.31
CA LEU A 16 -24.96 -2.33 19.83
C LEU A 16 -24.97 -2.50 18.31
N ARG A 17 -26.14 -2.72 17.74
CA ARG A 17 -26.32 -2.85 16.28
C ARG A 17 -25.95 -1.55 15.58
N ASP A 18 -26.53 -0.43 15.99
CA ASP A 18 -26.32 0.88 15.34
C ASP A 18 -24.85 1.32 15.49
N TYR A 19 -24.27 1.09 16.66
CA TYR A 19 -22.85 1.35 16.90
C TYR A 19 -21.95 0.52 15.97
N THR A 20 -22.23 -0.79 15.84
CA THR A 20 -21.44 -1.70 15.00
C THR A 20 -21.58 -1.35 13.51
N GLU A 21 -22.79 -1.06 13.04
CA GLU A 21 -23.03 -0.65 11.66
C GLU A 21 -22.29 0.65 11.32
N LYS A 22 -22.35 1.64 12.20
CA LYS A 22 -21.64 2.91 12.02
C LYS A 22 -20.12 2.71 12.04
N ALA A 23 -19.60 1.99 13.02
CA ALA A 23 -18.17 1.73 13.15
C ALA A 23 -17.62 0.97 11.93
N TYR A 24 -18.38 -0.01 11.41
CA TYR A 24 -18.01 -0.74 10.20
C TYR A 24 -18.02 0.17 8.95
N LEU A 25 -19.04 1.02 8.81
CA LEU A 25 -19.13 1.97 7.70
C LEU A 25 -17.97 2.97 7.74
N ASP A 26 -17.70 3.55 8.89
CA ASP A 26 -16.59 4.51 9.08
C ASP A 26 -15.24 3.86 8.76
N TYR A 27 -15.02 2.61 9.20
CA TYR A 27 -13.83 1.85 8.87
C TYR A 27 -13.72 1.56 7.38
N SER A 28 -14.81 1.15 6.72
CA SER A 28 -14.85 0.87 5.28
C SER A 28 -14.57 2.13 4.47
N MET A 29 -15.13 3.27 4.85
CA MET A 29 -14.85 4.57 4.23
C MET A 29 -13.39 4.98 4.40
N TYR A 30 -12.82 4.79 5.58
CA TYR A 30 -11.41 5.04 5.85
C TYR A 30 -10.52 4.19 4.94
N VAL A 31 -10.80 2.88 4.80
CA VAL A 31 -10.03 1.98 3.94
C VAL A 31 -10.12 2.42 2.47
N ILE A 32 -11.29 2.80 1.99
CA ILE A 32 -11.47 3.29 0.61
C ILE A 32 -10.69 4.58 0.38
N LEU A 33 -10.82 5.57 1.26
CA LEU A 33 -10.19 6.88 1.09
C LEU A 33 -8.68 6.85 1.30
N ASP A 34 -8.20 6.09 2.29
CA ASP A 34 -6.79 6.09 2.68
C ASP A 34 -5.95 5.01 1.96
N ARG A 35 -6.53 3.84 1.66
CA ARG A 35 -5.79 2.71 1.08
C ARG A 35 -6.05 2.46 -0.40
N ALA A 36 -7.28 2.66 -0.85
CA ALA A 36 -7.68 2.27 -2.20
C ALA A 36 -7.54 3.40 -3.22
N LEU A 37 -7.74 4.65 -2.83
CA LEU A 37 -7.73 5.78 -3.74
C LEU A 37 -6.36 6.46 -3.81
N PRO A 38 -5.88 6.78 -5.03
CA PRO A 38 -4.69 7.60 -5.21
C PRO A 38 -4.90 9.02 -4.68
N ASN A 39 -3.85 9.63 -4.13
CA ASN A 39 -3.88 11.01 -3.72
C ASN A 39 -3.88 11.93 -4.95
N VAL A 40 -4.68 13.00 -4.92
CA VAL A 40 -4.79 13.95 -6.03
C VAL A 40 -3.49 14.72 -6.30
N GLY A 41 -2.64 14.89 -5.28
CA GLY A 41 -1.39 15.64 -5.40
C GLY A 41 -0.28 14.89 -6.14
N ASP A 42 -0.14 13.58 -5.92
CA ASP A 42 0.95 12.76 -6.49
C ASP A 42 0.47 11.52 -7.26
N GLY A 43 -0.83 11.23 -7.24
CA GLY A 43 -1.39 10.05 -7.89
C GLY A 43 -1.02 8.71 -7.24
N LEU A 44 -0.42 8.74 -6.06
CA LEU A 44 0.04 7.53 -5.38
C LEU A 44 -0.95 7.07 -4.31
N LYS A 45 -1.10 5.77 -4.19
CA LYS A 45 -1.71 5.14 -3.03
C LYS A 45 -0.71 5.14 -1.86
N PRO A 46 -1.16 5.07 -0.60
CA PRO A 46 -0.26 5.11 0.56
C PRO A 46 0.87 4.08 0.52
N VAL A 47 0.59 2.84 0.13
CA VAL A 47 1.61 1.79 0.02
C VAL A 47 2.66 2.13 -1.04
N GLN A 48 2.27 2.69 -2.16
CA GLN A 48 3.17 3.10 -3.23
C GLN A 48 4.12 4.22 -2.78
N ARG A 49 3.58 5.22 -2.08
CA ARG A 49 4.37 6.33 -1.52
C ARG A 49 5.37 5.82 -0.48
N ARG A 50 4.97 4.89 0.37
CA ARG A 50 5.84 4.27 1.38
C ARG A 50 6.98 3.49 0.74
N ILE A 51 6.71 2.77 -0.35
CA ILE A 51 7.76 2.06 -1.12
C ILE A 51 8.76 3.03 -1.70
N VAL A 52 8.30 4.07 -2.40
CA VAL A 52 9.20 5.08 -3.00
C VAL A 52 10.02 5.80 -1.93
N TYR A 53 9.40 6.15 -0.81
CA TYR A 53 10.08 6.80 0.30
C TYR A 53 11.14 5.88 0.94
N ALA A 54 10.80 4.62 1.20
CA ALA A 54 11.76 3.66 1.75
C ALA A 54 12.95 3.43 0.80
N MET A 55 12.69 3.32 -0.50
CA MET A 55 13.76 3.21 -1.49
C MET A 55 14.66 4.45 -1.51
N SER A 56 14.07 5.63 -1.36
CA SER A 56 14.83 6.89 -1.27
C SER A 56 15.71 6.92 -0.03
N GLU A 57 15.20 6.52 1.13
CA GLU A 57 15.99 6.43 2.38
C GLU A 57 17.13 5.41 2.29
N LEU A 58 16.89 4.29 1.60
CA LEU A 58 17.92 3.27 1.35
C LEU A 58 18.95 3.71 0.30
N GLY A 59 18.81 4.89 -0.29
CA GLY A 59 19.71 5.42 -1.31
C GLY A 59 19.63 4.67 -2.65
N LEU A 60 18.52 4.00 -2.94
CA LEU A 60 18.30 3.24 -4.17
C LEU A 60 17.88 4.15 -5.33
N LYS A 61 18.76 5.06 -5.71
CA LYS A 61 18.55 5.95 -6.86
C LYS A 61 18.72 5.18 -8.17
N SER A 62 18.20 5.74 -9.27
CA SER A 62 18.33 5.16 -10.62
C SER A 62 19.76 4.86 -11.05
N THR A 63 20.73 5.55 -10.49
CA THR A 63 22.16 5.37 -10.75
C THR A 63 22.85 4.37 -9.81
N SER A 64 22.15 3.93 -8.75
CA SER A 64 22.71 3.00 -7.77
C SER A 64 22.59 1.55 -8.23
N LYS A 65 23.34 0.66 -7.56
CA LYS A 65 23.18 -0.79 -7.77
C LYS A 65 21.81 -1.25 -7.27
N TYR A 66 21.25 -2.24 -7.97
CA TYR A 66 20.04 -2.93 -7.52
C TYR A 66 20.28 -3.60 -6.16
N LYS A 67 19.22 -3.66 -5.37
CA LYS A 67 19.19 -4.42 -4.12
C LYS A 67 18.00 -5.36 -4.11
N LYS A 68 18.11 -6.45 -3.36
CA LYS A 68 17.02 -7.43 -3.21
C LYS A 68 15.71 -6.74 -2.84
N SER A 69 14.64 -7.07 -3.54
CA SER A 69 13.31 -6.52 -3.30
C SER A 69 12.83 -6.80 -1.87
N ALA A 70 13.22 -7.94 -1.30
CA ALA A 70 12.95 -8.27 0.09
C ALA A 70 13.50 -7.23 1.09
N ARG A 71 14.59 -6.55 0.78
CA ARG A 71 15.15 -5.48 1.62
C ARG A 71 14.20 -4.29 1.68
N THR A 72 13.73 -3.83 0.53
CA THR A 72 12.78 -2.71 0.46
C THR A 72 11.46 -3.05 1.14
N VAL A 73 10.91 -4.23 0.85
CA VAL A 73 9.67 -4.70 1.48
C VAL A 73 9.81 -4.78 2.99
N GLY A 74 10.90 -5.36 3.50
CA GLY A 74 11.17 -5.44 4.94
C GLY A 74 11.26 -4.06 5.61
N ASP A 75 11.88 -3.10 4.96
CA ASP A 75 12.00 -1.73 5.48
C ASP A 75 10.63 -1.01 5.53
N VAL A 76 9.81 -1.18 4.50
CA VAL A 76 8.44 -0.63 4.46
C VAL A 76 7.58 -1.21 5.57
N LEU A 77 7.59 -2.54 5.74
CA LEU A 77 6.81 -3.22 6.78
C LEU A 77 7.26 -2.82 8.19
N GLY A 78 8.56 -2.73 8.40
CA GLY A 78 9.11 -2.39 9.71
C GLY A 78 8.84 -0.95 10.15
N LYS A 79 8.75 -0.01 9.21
CA LYS A 79 8.64 1.42 9.51
C LYS A 79 7.25 2.01 9.28
N PHE A 80 6.55 1.60 8.23
CA PHE A 80 5.43 2.37 7.72
C PHE A 80 4.15 1.59 7.48
N HIS A 81 4.21 0.28 7.27
CA HIS A 81 3.06 -0.48 6.78
C HIS A 81 2.85 -1.77 7.56
N PRO A 82 1.86 -1.83 8.48
CA PRO A 82 1.61 -2.99 9.33
C PRO A 82 0.91 -4.16 8.61
N HIS A 83 0.66 -4.07 7.30
CA HIS A 83 0.01 -5.10 6.51
C HIS A 83 1.03 -6.04 5.88
N GLY A 84 0.61 -7.27 5.53
CA GLY A 84 1.48 -8.36 5.09
C GLY A 84 2.45 -8.02 3.95
N ASP A 85 3.56 -8.73 3.90
CA ASP A 85 4.63 -8.58 2.92
C ASP A 85 4.18 -8.83 1.49
N SER A 86 3.29 -9.79 1.27
CA SER A 86 2.74 -10.11 -0.05
C SER A 86 2.04 -8.92 -0.69
N ALA A 87 1.18 -8.22 0.05
CA ALA A 87 0.47 -7.06 -0.46
C ALA A 87 1.42 -5.90 -0.81
N CYS A 88 2.43 -5.67 0.02
CA CYS A 88 3.46 -4.67 -0.22
C CYS A 88 4.29 -5.01 -1.46
N TYR A 89 4.72 -6.27 -1.59
CA TYR A 89 5.50 -6.72 -2.74
C TYR A 89 4.69 -6.70 -4.05
N GLU A 90 3.43 -7.13 -4.03
CA GLU A 90 2.55 -7.03 -5.21
C GLU A 90 2.37 -5.59 -5.67
N ALA A 91 2.21 -4.64 -4.76
CA ALA A 91 2.16 -3.21 -5.10
C ALA A 91 3.46 -2.74 -5.76
N MET A 92 4.61 -3.18 -5.25
CA MET A 92 5.92 -2.86 -5.83
C MET A 92 6.09 -3.47 -7.23
N VAL A 93 5.61 -4.70 -7.44
CA VAL A 93 5.64 -5.37 -8.75
C VAL A 93 4.86 -4.57 -9.79
N LEU A 94 3.64 -4.14 -9.46
CA LEU A 94 2.84 -3.30 -10.36
C LEU A 94 3.56 -2.01 -10.74
N MET A 95 4.26 -1.38 -9.80
CA MET A 95 5.03 -0.15 -10.06
C MET A 95 6.26 -0.37 -10.95
N ALA A 96 6.75 -1.59 -11.06
CA ALA A 96 7.88 -1.97 -11.90
C ALA A 96 7.47 -2.47 -13.29
N GLN A 97 6.21 -2.84 -13.49
CA GLN A 97 5.72 -3.38 -14.75
C GLN A 97 5.47 -2.26 -15.77
N PRO A 98 6.21 -2.20 -16.89
CA PRO A 98 6.02 -1.14 -17.89
C PRO A 98 4.68 -1.23 -18.63
N PHE A 99 4.05 -2.40 -18.62
CA PHE A 99 2.73 -2.61 -19.21
C PHE A 99 1.59 -2.27 -18.24
N SER A 100 1.86 -2.12 -16.93
CA SER A 100 0.88 -1.72 -15.92
C SER A 100 0.85 -0.21 -15.72
N TYR A 101 1.98 0.47 -15.85
CA TYR A 101 2.12 1.91 -15.70
C TYR A 101 2.86 2.52 -16.88
N ARG A 102 2.38 3.66 -17.39
CA ARG A 102 3.05 4.41 -18.44
C ARG A 102 4.46 4.87 -18.02
N TYR A 103 4.59 5.28 -16.77
CA TYR A 103 5.85 5.73 -16.16
C TYR A 103 6.10 4.90 -14.91
N PRO A 104 6.76 3.76 -15.02
CA PRO A 104 7.12 2.97 -13.85
C PRO A 104 8.01 3.76 -12.90
N LEU A 105 7.72 3.67 -11.60
CA LEU A 105 8.52 4.33 -10.56
C LEU A 105 9.59 3.43 -9.98
N VAL A 106 9.49 2.14 -10.21
CA VAL A 106 10.46 1.12 -9.80
C VAL A 106 11.09 0.51 -11.03
N ASP A 107 12.41 0.46 -11.03
CA ASP A 107 13.21 -0.27 -12.01
C ASP A 107 13.60 -1.62 -11.40
N GLY A 108 13.20 -2.70 -12.05
CA GLY A 108 13.35 -4.05 -11.55
C GLY A 108 14.27 -4.90 -12.42
N GLN A 109 15.03 -5.78 -11.78
CA GLN A 109 15.84 -6.79 -12.41
C GLN A 109 15.38 -8.19 -11.99
N GLY A 110 15.17 -9.07 -12.95
CA GLY A 110 14.64 -10.42 -12.75
C GLY A 110 13.26 -10.59 -13.37
N ASN A 111 12.51 -11.56 -12.89
CA ASN A 111 11.16 -11.84 -13.39
C ASN A 111 10.10 -11.02 -12.63
N TRP A 112 9.57 -10.01 -13.28
CA TRP A 112 8.52 -9.14 -12.78
C TRP A 112 7.16 -9.35 -13.46
N GLY A 113 6.98 -10.52 -14.08
CA GLY A 113 5.77 -10.84 -14.82
C GLY A 113 5.83 -10.43 -16.29
N SER A 114 4.78 -10.73 -17.02
CA SER A 114 4.66 -10.43 -18.45
C SER A 114 3.26 -9.92 -18.78
N PRO A 115 3.06 -9.24 -19.92
CA PRO A 115 1.73 -8.77 -20.32
C PRO A 115 0.67 -9.88 -20.41
N GLY A 116 1.10 -11.10 -20.80
CA GLY A 116 0.20 -12.25 -20.89
C GLY A 116 -0.14 -12.88 -19.53
N ASP A 117 0.74 -12.72 -18.54
CA ASP A 117 0.55 -13.18 -17.17
C ASP A 117 1.21 -12.21 -16.17
N PRO A 118 0.52 -11.14 -15.79
CA PRO A 118 1.07 -10.13 -14.86
C PRO A 118 1.38 -10.65 -13.47
N LYS A 119 0.82 -11.79 -13.08
CA LYS A 119 1.03 -12.41 -11.76
C LYS A 119 2.11 -13.48 -11.71
N SER A 120 2.77 -13.76 -12.83
CA SER A 120 3.85 -14.75 -12.93
C SER A 120 5.22 -14.24 -12.49
N PHE A 121 5.26 -13.25 -11.61
CA PHE A 121 6.51 -12.70 -11.08
C PHE A 121 7.18 -13.61 -10.06
N ALA A 122 8.51 -13.54 -9.96
CA ALA A 122 9.29 -14.30 -8.99
C ALA A 122 9.11 -13.74 -7.56
N ALA A 123 9.40 -14.57 -6.56
CA ALA A 123 9.37 -14.14 -5.17
C ALA A 123 10.38 -13.01 -4.89
N MET A 124 10.07 -12.16 -3.91
CA MET A 124 10.87 -10.97 -3.56
C MET A 124 12.33 -11.27 -3.19
N ARG A 125 12.62 -12.49 -2.77
CA ARG A 125 13.99 -12.93 -2.48
C ARG A 125 14.85 -13.13 -3.72
N TYR A 126 14.24 -13.28 -4.89
CA TYR A 126 14.94 -13.49 -6.16
C TYR A 126 15.03 -12.24 -7.03
N THR A 127 14.11 -11.32 -6.88
CA THR A 127 14.10 -10.08 -7.65
C THR A 127 14.93 -8.98 -7.00
N GLU A 128 15.41 -8.06 -7.81
CA GLU A 128 16.17 -6.89 -7.38
C GLU A 128 15.51 -5.62 -7.90
N SER A 129 15.59 -4.53 -7.14
CA SER A 129 14.91 -3.30 -7.47
C SER A 129 15.69 -2.05 -7.04
N ARG A 130 15.35 -0.95 -7.70
CA ARG A 130 15.78 0.42 -7.37
C ARG A 130 14.72 1.41 -7.87
N LEU A 131 14.86 2.69 -7.58
CA LEU A 131 14.04 3.73 -8.20
C LEU A 131 14.38 3.87 -9.70
N ALA A 132 13.35 4.11 -10.51
CA ALA A 132 13.51 4.36 -11.93
C ALA A 132 14.11 5.74 -12.24
#